data_09141f5e3a68fe46caeee3d39b7e2fb8
#
_entry.id   09141f5e3a68fe46caeee3d39b7e2fb8
#
_cell.length_a   1.000
_cell.length_b   1.000
_cell.length_c   1.000
_cell.angle_alpha   90.00
_cell.angle_beta   90.00
_cell.angle_gamma   90.00
#
_symmetry.space_group_name_H-M   'P 1'
#
loop_
_entity.id
_entity.type
_entity.pdbx_description
1 polymer ?
#
loop_
_entity_poly.entity_id
_entity_poly.type
_entity_poly.pdbx_seq_one_letter_code
_entity_poly.pdbx_strand_id
1 'polypeptide(L)'
;MTRVFVYGRLTTNGFYHQHYLQGQTLLGPAVIDGYKSYIIGGLQGAVPEKDQQVKGEVYEVDQKALDKLDHLHNVGTMFKRSILDVGLENGEILQAEVYILIGDVA
;
A
#
# COMPACT_ATOMS: atom_id res chain seq x y z
N MET A 1 -3.64 -1.57 16.29
CA MET A 1 -4.04 -1.46 14.88
C MET A 1 -2.98 -0.71 14.09
N THR A 2 -2.71 -1.17 12.91
CA THR A 2 -1.68 -0.58 12.04
C THR A 2 -2.35 0.06 10.85
N ARG A 3 -1.93 1.27 10.48
CA ARG A 3 -2.39 1.94 9.28
C ARG A 3 -1.54 1.49 8.11
N VAL A 4 -2.19 1.05 7.04
CA VAL A 4 -1.51 0.58 5.83
C VAL A 4 -2.11 1.30 4.63
N PHE A 5 -1.25 1.87 3.80
CA PHE A 5 -1.66 2.41 2.50
C PHE A 5 -1.60 1.28 1.49
N VAL A 6 -2.73 0.98 0.86
CA VAL A 6 -2.82 -0.06 -0.16
C VAL A 6 -3.15 0.58 -1.51
N TYR A 7 -2.67 -0.05 -2.57
CA TYR A 7 -2.90 0.43 -3.92
C TYR A 7 -3.03 -0.75 -4.87
N GLY A 8 -3.53 -0.48 -6.07
CA GLY A 8 -3.72 -1.52 -7.08
C GLY A 8 -4.81 -2.51 -6.69
N ARG A 9 -4.49 -3.79 -6.74
CA ARG A 9 -5.47 -4.87 -6.55
C ARG A 9 -5.93 -5.06 -5.10
N LEU A 10 -5.33 -4.34 -4.17
CA LEU A 10 -5.72 -4.39 -2.76
C LEU A 10 -6.75 -3.33 -2.39
N THR A 11 -6.99 -2.34 -3.25
CA THR A 11 -7.99 -1.32 -2.98
C THR A 11 -9.40 -1.91 -3.07
N THR A 12 -10.39 -1.19 -2.56
CA THR A 12 -11.80 -1.59 -2.63
C THR A 12 -12.15 -1.93 -4.08
N ASN A 13 -12.80 -3.08 -4.29
CA ASN A 13 -13.09 -3.66 -5.61
C ASN A 13 -11.87 -4.20 -6.35
N GLY A 14 -10.68 -4.18 -5.76
CA GLY A 14 -9.51 -4.81 -6.33
C GLY A 14 -9.55 -6.32 -6.19
N PHE A 15 -8.78 -7.01 -7.04
CA PHE A 15 -8.80 -8.48 -7.12
C PHE A 15 -8.49 -9.17 -5.79
N TYR A 16 -7.55 -8.60 -5.01
CA TYR A 16 -7.12 -9.20 -3.74
C TYR A 16 -7.82 -8.64 -2.51
N HIS A 17 -8.65 -7.61 -2.67
CA HIS A 17 -9.21 -6.87 -1.53
C HIS A 17 -9.94 -7.78 -0.54
N GLN A 18 -10.87 -8.58 -1.03
CA GLN A 18 -11.71 -9.39 -0.15
C GLN A 18 -10.90 -10.40 0.65
N HIS A 19 -9.88 -10.98 0.04
CA HIS A 19 -9.06 -12.00 0.70
C HIS A 19 -8.19 -11.43 1.81
N TYR A 20 -7.69 -10.19 1.64
CA TYR A 20 -6.69 -9.62 2.56
C TYR A 20 -7.25 -8.55 3.49
N LEU A 21 -8.26 -7.81 3.07
CA LEU A 21 -8.73 -6.64 3.81
C LEU A 21 -10.17 -6.71 4.27
N GLN A 22 -10.87 -7.82 4.03
CA GLN A 22 -12.24 -7.98 4.49
C GLN A 22 -12.29 -7.85 6.01
N GLY A 23 -13.22 -7.03 6.51
CA GLY A 23 -13.37 -6.83 7.95
C GLY A 23 -12.43 -5.80 8.55
N GLN A 24 -11.51 -5.24 7.76
CA GLN A 24 -10.62 -4.19 8.22
C GLN A 24 -11.28 -2.82 8.01
N THR A 25 -10.75 -1.79 8.68
CA THR A 25 -11.38 -0.48 8.70
C THR A 25 -10.80 0.45 7.64
N LEU A 26 -11.63 0.86 6.67
CA LEU A 26 -11.23 1.85 5.66
C LEU A 26 -11.23 3.25 6.27
N LEU A 27 -10.09 3.96 6.18
CA LEU A 27 -10.01 5.36 6.59
C LEU A 27 -10.31 6.30 5.43
N GLY A 28 -10.05 5.92 4.20
CA GLY A 28 -10.42 6.70 3.04
C GLY A 28 -9.44 6.62 1.88
N PRO A 29 -9.83 7.18 0.73
CA PRO A 29 -8.92 7.33 -0.40
C PRO A 29 -7.74 8.22 -0.03
N ALA A 30 -6.58 7.94 -0.60
CA ALA A 30 -5.34 8.60 -0.23
C ALA A 30 -4.33 8.56 -1.36
N VAL A 31 -3.27 9.37 -1.22
CA VAL A 31 -2.16 9.39 -2.19
C VAL A 31 -0.84 9.43 -1.46
N ILE A 32 0.20 8.89 -2.10
CA ILE A 32 1.59 9.12 -1.71
C ILE A 32 2.29 9.84 -2.86
N ASP A 33 3.08 10.86 -2.52
CA ASP A 33 3.83 11.64 -3.50
C ASP A 33 5.25 11.12 -3.65
N GLY A 34 5.82 11.30 -4.84
CA GLY A 34 7.20 10.91 -5.09
C GLY A 34 7.39 9.42 -5.38
N TYR A 35 6.33 8.73 -5.76
CA TYR A 35 6.35 7.31 -6.10
C TYR A 35 5.52 7.06 -7.35
N LYS A 36 5.86 5.98 -8.05
CA LYS A 36 5.09 5.48 -9.19
C LYS A 36 4.90 3.98 -9.01
N SER A 37 3.74 3.44 -9.39
CA SER A 37 3.48 2.02 -9.29
C SER A 37 3.69 1.33 -10.63
N TYR A 38 4.24 0.11 -10.57
CA TYR A 38 4.46 -0.77 -11.72
C TYR A 38 3.84 -2.13 -11.43
N ILE A 39 3.44 -2.83 -12.49
CA ILE A 39 2.88 -4.18 -12.34
C ILE A 39 4.02 -5.18 -12.32
N ILE A 40 4.10 -5.94 -11.23
CA ILE A 40 5.15 -6.94 -11.03
C ILE A 40 4.46 -8.25 -10.64
N GLY A 41 4.42 -9.22 -11.55
CA GLY A 41 3.94 -10.56 -11.23
C GLY A 41 2.55 -10.63 -10.62
N GLY A 42 1.61 -9.82 -11.09
CA GLY A 42 0.25 -9.81 -10.56
C GLY A 42 0.01 -8.87 -9.39
N LEU A 43 1.06 -8.23 -8.89
CA LEU A 43 0.97 -7.19 -7.87
C LEU A 43 1.45 -5.87 -8.45
N GLN A 44 1.08 -4.77 -7.82
CA GLN A 44 1.68 -3.48 -8.13
C GLN A 44 2.75 -3.17 -7.10
N GLY A 45 3.87 -2.64 -7.56
CA GLY A 45 4.98 -2.23 -6.71
C GLY A 45 5.28 -0.75 -6.88
N ALA A 46 5.34 -0.02 -5.76
CA ALA A 46 5.69 1.38 -5.77
C ALA A 46 7.21 1.54 -5.71
N VAL A 47 7.72 2.45 -6.54
CA VAL A 47 9.14 2.81 -6.56
C VAL A 47 9.26 4.32 -6.52
N PRO A 48 10.35 4.87 -5.95
CA PRO A 48 10.57 6.32 -5.97
C PRO A 48 10.60 6.86 -7.40
N GLU A 49 9.83 7.90 -7.63
CA GLU A 49 9.79 8.58 -8.93
C GLU A 49 9.39 10.01 -8.72
N LYS A 50 10.30 10.94 -9.01
CA LYS A 50 10.06 12.37 -8.80
C LYS A 50 8.86 12.83 -9.61
N ASP A 51 8.03 13.69 -9.00
CA ASP A 51 6.87 14.33 -9.62
C ASP A 51 5.75 13.36 -10.02
N GLN A 52 5.79 12.13 -9.47
CA GLN A 52 4.72 11.17 -9.65
C GLN A 52 3.99 10.94 -8.33
N GLN A 53 2.81 10.35 -8.38
CA GLN A 53 2.10 9.94 -7.17
C GLN A 53 1.37 8.63 -7.42
N VAL A 54 1.10 7.92 -6.32
CA VAL A 54 0.32 6.70 -6.35
C VAL A 54 -0.97 6.95 -5.60
N LYS A 55 -2.09 6.61 -6.22
CA LYS A 55 -3.41 6.69 -5.61
C LYS A 55 -3.77 5.35 -4.99
N GLY A 56 -4.37 5.40 -3.83
CA GLY A 56 -4.77 4.20 -3.12
C GLY A 56 -5.74 4.51 -1.99
N GLU A 57 -5.66 3.72 -0.94
CA GLU A 57 -6.54 3.83 0.21
C GLU A 57 -5.77 3.50 1.48
N VAL A 58 -6.18 4.09 2.61
CA VAL A 58 -5.62 3.73 3.91
C VAL A 58 -6.62 2.88 4.68
N TYR A 59 -6.14 1.76 5.20
CA TYR A 59 -6.88 0.89 6.09
C TYR A 59 -6.19 0.79 7.45
N GLU A 60 -6.98 0.68 8.51
CA GLU A 60 -6.47 0.21 9.80
C GLU A 60 -6.65 -1.30 9.84
N VAL A 61 -5.58 -2.02 10.06
CA VAL A 61 -5.58 -3.48 10.02
C VAL A 61 -5.10 -4.07 11.33
N ASP A 62 -5.63 -5.25 11.67
CA ASP A 62 -5.14 -6.01 12.81
C ASP A 62 -3.84 -6.74 12.45
N GLN A 63 -3.20 -7.35 13.46
CA GLN A 63 -1.91 -8.01 13.25
C GLN A 63 -2.03 -9.19 12.29
N LYS A 64 -3.13 -9.93 12.34
CA LYS A 64 -3.34 -11.08 11.45
C LYS A 64 -3.40 -10.63 9.98
N ALA A 65 -4.12 -9.55 9.71
CA ALA A 65 -4.21 -9.00 8.36
C ALA A 65 -2.86 -8.46 7.90
N LEU A 66 -2.13 -7.78 8.80
CA LEU A 66 -0.80 -7.28 8.48
C LEU A 66 0.16 -8.40 8.11
N ASP A 67 0.14 -9.51 8.89
CA ASP A 67 1.00 -10.65 8.60
C ASP A 67 0.69 -11.26 7.23
N LYS A 68 -0.59 -11.34 6.86
CA LYS A 68 -0.99 -11.84 5.55
C LYS A 68 -0.51 -10.91 4.43
N LEU A 69 -0.62 -9.62 4.63
CA LEU A 69 -0.13 -8.64 3.65
C LEU A 69 1.38 -8.70 3.49
N ASP A 70 2.11 -8.84 4.59
CA ASP A 70 3.57 -8.99 4.54
C ASP A 70 3.96 -10.25 3.77
N HIS A 71 3.23 -11.34 3.97
CA HIS A 71 3.48 -12.60 3.26
C HIS A 71 3.22 -12.46 1.77
N LEU A 72 2.11 -11.82 1.39
CA LEU A 72 1.78 -11.56 -0.01
C LEU A 72 2.89 -10.79 -0.71
N HIS A 73 3.47 -9.81 -0.03
CA HIS A 73 4.48 -8.92 -0.60
C HIS A 73 5.90 -9.47 -0.47
N ASN A 74 6.09 -10.64 0.13
CA ASN A 74 7.44 -11.19 0.38
C ASN A 74 8.35 -10.13 0.99
N VAL A 75 7.90 -9.55 2.11
CA VAL A 75 8.65 -8.49 2.79
C VAL A 75 10.02 -9.01 3.18
N GLY A 76 11.04 -8.23 2.87
CA GLY A 76 12.44 -8.58 3.10
C GLY A 76 13.16 -9.09 1.85
N THR A 77 12.44 -9.56 0.83
CA THR A 77 13.03 -10.01 -0.44
C THR A 77 12.55 -9.18 -1.63
N MET A 78 11.24 -9.09 -1.83
CA MET A 78 10.69 -8.34 -2.97
C MET A 78 10.26 -6.93 -2.59
N PHE A 79 9.72 -6.78 -1.40
CA PHE A 79 9.22 -5.50 -0.91
C PHE A 79 9.79 -5.22 0.47
N LYS A 80 9.86 -3.94 0.82
CA LYS A 80 10.06 -3.48 2.18
C LYS A 80 8.82 -2.72 2.62
N ARG A 81 8.55 -2.71 3.90
CA ARG A 81 7.47 -1.93 4.49
C ARG A 81 8.08 -0.69 5.13
N SER A 82 7.66 0.49 4.68
CA SER A 82 8.21 1.76 5.14
C SER A 82 7.08 2.66 5.63
N ILE A 83 7.35 3.46 6.66
CA ILE A 83 6.39 4.44 7.14
C ILE A 83 6.56 5.72 6.33
N LEU A 84 5.50 6.15 5.67
CA LEU A 84 5.49 7.36 4.85
C LEU A 84 4.34 8.27 5.25
N ASP A 85 4.48 9.55 4.92
CA ASP A 85 3.36 10.49 5.00
C ASP A 85 2.39 10.19 3.86
N VAL A 86 1.11 10.11 4.18
CA VAL A 86 0.06 9.79 3.23
C VAL A 86 -1.00 10.88 3.32
N GLY A 87 -1.39 11.44 2.18
CA GLY A 87 -2.43 12.46 2.13
C GLY A 87 -3.80 11.85 1.89
N LEU A 88 -4.70 11.98 2.85
CA LEU A 88 -6.08 11.59 2.67
C LEU A 88 -6.82 12.60 1.80
N GLU A 89 -7.86 12.14 1.12
CA GLU A 89 -8.65 13.00 0.23
C GLU A 89 -9.28 14.18 0.97
N ASN A 90 -9.58 14.02 2.26
CA ASN A 90 -10.14 15.09 3.08
C ASN A 90 -9.10 16.18 3.47
N GLY A 91 -7.85 16.06 3.03
CA GLY A 91 -6.79 17.01 3.34
C GLY A 91 -5.93 16.65 4.54
N GLU A 92 -6.30 15.64 5.29
CA GLU A 92 -5.52 15.16 6.41
C GLU A 92 -4.25 14.46 5.93
N ILE A 93 -3.14 14.66 6.65
CA ILE A 93 -1.91 13.92 6.42
C ILE A 93 -1.67 13.01 7.62
N LEU A 94 -1.46 11.73 7.36
CA LEU A 94 -1.14 10.78 8.41
C LEU A 94 0.01 9.88 7.98
N GLN A 95 0.59 9.18 8.94
CA GLN A 95 1.63 8.21 8.63
C GLN A 95 1.02 6.82 8.51
N ALA A 96 1.48 6.07 7.50
CA ALA A 96 1.02 4.71 7.26
C ALA A 96 2.17 3.87 6.74
N GLU A 97 2.06 2.56 6.95
CA GLU A 97 2.97 1.60 6.36
C GLU A 97 2.67 1.47 4.86
N VAL A 98 3.72 1.50 4.04
CA VAL A 98 3.59 1.38 2.59
C VAL A 98 4.56 0.31 2.10
N TYR A 99 4.07 -0.58 1.24
CA TYR A 99 4.92 -1.61 0.63
C TYR A 99 5.64 -1.01 -0.57
N ILE A 100 6.97 -0.95 -0.48
CA ILE A 100 7.84 -0.37 -1.50
C ILE A 100 8.68 -1.49 -2.13
N LEU A 101 8.74 -1.52 -3.44
CA LEU A 101 9.52 -2.52 -4.16
C LEU A 101 11.00 -2.35 -3.86
N ILE A 102 11.70 -3.44 -3.58
CA ILE A 102 13.15 -3.45 -3.37
C ILE A 102 13.82 -3.58 -4.73
N GLY A 103 14.80 -2.70 -5.00
CA GLY A 103 15.57 -2.75 -6.24
C GLY A 103 14.93 -1.98 -7.37
N ASP A 104 15.47 -2.18 -8.56
CA ASP A 104 15.06 -1.46 -9.77
C ASP A 104 14.02 -2.23 -10.55
N VAL A 105 13.21 -1.50 -11.31
CA VAL A 105 12.15 -2.04 -12.16
C VAL A 105 12.64 -2.25 -13.60
N ALA A 106 13.90 -2.06 -13.85
CA ALA A 106 14.46 -2.09 -15.18
C ALA A 106 14.22 -3.42 -15.94
#